data_2bfe83f9954cbac3fcbeed2a20cfa9dc
#
_entry.id   2bfe83f9954cbac3fcbeed2a20cfa9dc
#
_cell.length_a   1.000
_cell.length_b   1.000
_cell.length_c   1.000
_cell.angle_alpha   90.00
_cell.angle_beta   90.00
_cell.angle_gamma   90.00
#
_symmetry.space_group_name_H-M   'P 1'
#
loop_
_entity.id
_entity.type
_entity.pdbx_description
1 polymer ?
#
loop_
_entity_poly.entity_id
_entity_poly.type
_entity_poly.pdbx_seq_one_letter_code
_entity_poly.pdbx_strand_id
1 'polypeptide(L)'
;MTGQEIVALCKQHSLYEWSAQAHVDPIAVAKSKGIYFWTPEGKRFIDFNSQLMCVNIGHGDPRVIKAIQDQAATLAYANPFMATEARAKLGQKLAAICPGDIDVFFFTNGGAEANENAIRIARLATGRHKILARYRSYHGGTGASLTMTGDPRRWAMEPGMPGIIHVPHPHHGLQRGTDSGADALAQLEEIIMLEGPHTIAGFIIETVTGTNGIHVPPDGYLEGVRALCDQHGILMICDEVMSGFGRCGEWFAIDRWKIVPDLITMAKGLTSAYLPLGAVGLRRSLADYFKDKVFYGGLTYNSHPLGCAAALATIAVYEEDNLIERARTMGAVMGKMLAELKAKHPCVGDVRSIGLFGIVELVKDRKTMAPLAPFNGTTPPMQALGKFFREEGLYTFVRWNTFFTNPPLCITEAELAEAFAIIDQGLSITDAAATSGCMAPFDAV
;
A
#
# COMPACT_ATOMS: atom_id res chain seq x y z
N MET A 1 -31.72 -7.09 5.78
CA MET A 1 -31.45 -5.76 6.35
C MET A 1 -31.28 -4.79 5.20
N THR A 2 -31.86 -3.60 5.30
CA THR A 2 -31.60 -2.48 4.39
C THR A 2 -30.18 -1.93 4.61
N GLY A 3 -29.66 -1.19 3.65
CA GLY A 3 -28.36 -0.53 3.81
C GLY A 3 -28.34 0.45 4.99
N GLN A 4 -29.44 1.15 5.23
CA GLN A 4 -29.56 2.06 6.37
C GLN A 4 -29.49 1.33 7.71
N GLU A 5 -30.17 0.18 7.85
CA GLU A 5 -30.12 -0.64 9.06
C GLU A 5 -28.70 -1.17 9.31
N ILE A 6 -28.01 -1.64 8.25
CA ILE A 6 -26.61 -2.11 8.34
C ILE A 6 -25.72 -0.98 8.84
N VAL A 7 -25.79 0.19 8.20
CA VAL A 7 -24.97 1.36 8.58
C VAL A 7 -25.25 1.79 10.02
N ALA A 8 -26.54 1.84 10.42
CA ALA A 8 -26.92 2.25 11.77
C ALA A 8 -26.31 1.31 12.84
N LEU A 9 -26.42 -0.01 12.65
CA LEU A 9 -25.85 -0.99 13.57
C LEU A 9 -24.32 -0.95 13.59
N CYS A 10 -23.67 -0.82 12.43
CA CYS A 10 -22.21 -0.67 12.38
C CYS A 10 -21.75 0.58 13.14
N LYS A 11 -22.41 1.73 12.95
CA LYS A 11 -22.07 2.97 13.67
C LYS A 11 -22.35 2.87 15.17
N GLN A 12 -23.35 2.10 15.58
CA GLN A 12 -23.70 1.90 16.99
C GLN A 12 -22.70 0.99 17.74
N HIS A 13 -22.16 -0.04 17.05
CA HIS A 13 -21.43 -1.12 17.71
C HIS A 13 -19.97 -1.29 17.25
N SER A 14 -19.49 -0.45 16.33
CA SER A 14 -18.11 -0.51 15.81
C SER A 14 -17.50 0.88 15.72
N LEU A 15 -16.17 0.98 15.88
CA LEU A 15 -15.42 2.18 15.58
C LEU A 15 -14.83 2.10 14.17
N TYR A 16 -15.02 3.16 13.39
CA TYR A 16 -14.38 3.30 12.07
C TYR A 16 -13.00 3.91 12.21
N GLU A 17 -12.04 3.30 11.54
CA GLU A 17 -10.65 3.70 11.60
C GLU A 17 -10.41 5.08 10.95
N TRP A 18 -9.42 5.80 11.44
CA TRP A 18 -8.94 7.08 10.92
C TRP A 18 -10.02 8.16 10.72
N SER A 19 -11.09 8.09 11.48
CA SER A 19 -12.26 8.95 11.30
C SER A 19 -12.87 9.43 12.60
N ALA A 20 -13.33 10.67 12.63
CA ALA A 20 -14.24 11.15 13.68
C ALA A 20 -15.61 10.49 13.47
N GLN A 21 -16.09 9.76 14.48
CA GLN A 21 -17.25 8.87 14.35
C GLN A 21 -18.56 9.59 13.94
N ALA A 22 -18.71 10.86 14.31
CA ALA A 22 -19.87 11.67 13.91
C ALA A 22 -19.92 11.93 12.39
N HIS A 23 -18.76 11.91 11.72
CA HIS A 23 -18.62 12.28 10.32
C HIS A 23 -18.49 11.10 9.35
N VAL A 24 -18.47 9.85 9.87
CA VAL A 24 -18.40 8.69 8.98
C VAL A 24 -19.71 8.48 8.23
N ASP A 25 -19.58 8.23 6.94
CA ASP A 25 -20.68 7.92 6.03
C ASP A 25 -20.33 6.67 5.20
N PRO A 26 -20.39 5.46 5.81
CA PRO A 26 -19.97 4.23 5.17
C PRO A 26 -20.97 3.76 4.12
N ILE A 27 -20.47 3.14 3.05
CA ILE A 27 -21.30 2.45 2.06
C ILE A 27 -21.64 1.07 2.62
N ALA A 28 -22.93 0.72 2.67
CA ALA A 28 -23.35 -0.64 2.95
C ALA A 28 -23.04 -1.52 1.72
N VAL A 29 -22.29 -2.61 1.92
CA VAL A 29 -21.92 -3.55 0.85
C VAL A 29 -22.61 -4.87 1.09
N ALA A 30 -23.34 -5.40 0.07
CA ALA A 30 -24.06 -6.67 0.15
C ALA A 30 -23.37 -7.80 -0.62
N LYS A 31 -22.75 -7.50 -1.75
CA LYS A 31 -22.07 -8.48 -2.62
C LYS A 31 -21.00 -7.82 -3.47
N SER A 32 -20.07 -8.63 -3.97
CA SER A 32 -19.00 -8.17 -4.86
C SER A 32 -18.64 -9.25 -5.88
N LYS A 33 -18.16 -8.84 -7.06
CA LYS A 33 -17.67 -9.75 -8.11
C LYS A 33 -16.78 -8.99 -9.11
N GLY A 34 -15.64 -9.54 -9.47
CA GLY A 34 -14.69 -8.93 -10.41
C GLY A 34 -14.22 -7.57 -9.88
N ILE A 35 -14.46 -6.51 -10.62
CA ILE A 35 -14.12 -5.14 -10.21
C ILE A 35 -15.30 -4.39 -9.58
N TYR A 36 -16.41 -5.06 -9.29
CA TYR A 36 -17.65 -4.42 -8.85
C TYR A 36 -18.07 -4.87 -7.46
N PHE A 37 -18.74 -3.98 -6.75
CA PHE A 37 -19.54 -4.32 -5.57
C PHE A 37 -20.90 -3.62 -5.61
N TRP A 38 -21.85 -4.11 -4.81
CA TRP A 38 -23.24 -3.61 -4.80
C TRP A 38 -23.71 -3.38 -3.38
N THR A 39 -24.53 -2.32 -3.24
CA THR A 39 -25.29 -2.09 -2.00
C THR A 39 -26.46 -3.07 -1.87
N PRO A 40 -27.10 -3.18 -0.69
CA PRO A 40 -28.32 -3.96 -0.53
C PRO A 40 -29.46 -3.53 -1.46
N GLU A 41 -29.52 -2.26 -1.82
CA GLU A 41 -30.52 -1.67 -2.73
C GLU A 41 -30.18 -1.91 -4.21
N GLY A 42 -29.05 -2.55 -4.49
CA GLY A 42 -28.64 -2.91 -5.85
C GLY A 42 -27.82 -1.85 -6.60
N LYS A 43 -27.44 -0.75 -5.94
CA LYS A 43 -26.54 0.22 -6.56
C LYS A 43 -25.17 -0.42 -6.77
N ARG A 44 -24.69 -0.40 -8.03
CA ARG A 44 -23.37 -0.90 -8.43
C ARG A 44 -22.31 0.17 -8.24
N PHE A 45 -21.13 -0.26 -7.78
CA PHE A 45 -19.91 0.53 -7.75
C PHE A 45 -18.80 -0.15 -8.53
N ILE A 46 -18.03 0.63 -9.30
CA ILE A 46 -16.71 0.23 -9.79
C ILE A 46 -15.74 0.41 -8.62
N ASP A 47 -15.06 -0.66 -8.22
CA ASP A 47 -14.00 -0.63 -7.21
C ASP A 47 -12.69 -0.15 -7.85
N PHE A 48 -12.51 1.15 -7.93
CA PHE A 48 -11.36 1.77 -8.58
C PHE A 48 -10.19 2.03 -7.61
N ASN A 49 -10.28 1.45 -6.41
CA ASN A 49 -9.23 1.48 -5.39
C ASN A 49 -8.88 0.08 -4.84
N SER A 50 -9.41 -1.01 -5.43
CA SER A 50 -9.26 -2.37 -4.90
C SER A 50 -9.57 -2.44 -3.41
N GLN A 51 -10.70 -1.90 -2.99
CA GLN A 51 -11.09 -1.63 -1.61
C GLN A 51 -10.06 -0.74 -0.90
N LEU A 52 -9.25 -1.30 -0.03
CA LEU A 52 -8.13 -0.60 0.61
C LEU A 52 -6.79 -1.02 -0.03
N MET A 53 -6.73 -0.93 -1.38
CA MET A 53 -5.57 -1.27 -2.21
C MET A 53 -5.07 -2.71 -1.98
N CYS A 54 -6.03 -3.65 -1.87
CA CYS A 54 -5.73 -5.03 -1.49
C CYS A 54 -6.42 -6.08 -2.38
N VAL A 55 -7.54 -5.77 -3.04
CA VAL A 55 -8.30 -6.72 -3.87
C VAL A 55 -7.68 -6.81 -5.27
N ASN A 56 -6.43 -7.30 -5.35
CA ASN A 56 -5.66 -7.27 -6.58
C ASN A 56 -6.22 -8.18 -7.68
N ILE A 57 -6.66 -9.42 -7.36
CA ILE A 57 -7.22 -10.35 -8.36
C ILE A 57 -8.70 -10.08 -8.66
N GLY A 58 -9.32 -9.12 -7.98
CA GLY A 58 -10.76 -8.88 -8.03
C GLY A 58 -11.54 -9.67 -6.99
N HIS A 59 -12.82 -9.40 -6.95
CA HIS A 59 -13.76 -9.95 -5.97
C HIS A 59 -14.33 -11.29 -6.42
N GLY A 60 -14.53 -12.21 -5.45
CA GLY A 60 -15.38 -13.37 -5.60
C GLY A 60 -14.84 -14.43 -6.57
N ASP A 61 -13.51 -14.60 -6.71
CA ASP A 61 -12.92 -15.65 -7.53
C ASP A 61 -13.24 -17.04 -6.94
N PRO A 62 -13.90 -17.92 -7.71
CA PRO A 62 -14.34 -19.20 -7.21
C PRO A 62 -13.20 -20.15 -6.83
N ARG A 63 -12.01 -19.99 -7.42
CA ARG A 63 -10.82 -20.81 -7.13
C ARG A 63 -10.34 -20.56 -5.70
N VAL A 64 -10.27 -19.30 -5.28
CA VAL A 64 -9.86 -18.92 -3.92
C VAL A 64 -10.94 -19.31 -2.92
N ILE A 65 -12.22 -19.04 -3.22
CA ILE A 65 -13.34 -19.45 -2.37
C ILE A 65 -13.32 -20.96 -2.14
N LYS A 66 -13.14 -21.75 -3.19
CA LYS A 66 -13.08 -23.22 -3.10
C LYS A 66 -11.90 -23.68 -2.24
N ALA A 67 -10.72 -23.10 -2.42
CA ALA A 67 -9.54 -23.44 -1.63
C ALA A 67 -9.76 -23.18 -0.12
N ILE A 68 -10.42 -22.07 0.23
CA ILE A 68 -10.77 -21.76 1.62
C ILE A 68 -11.77 -22.78 2.17
N GLN A 69 -12.82 -23.14 1.40
CA GLN A 69 -13.82 -24.11 1.82
C GLN A 69 -13.21 -25.51 2.05
N ASP A 70 -12.36 -25.97 1.14
CA ASP A 70 -11.68 -27.27 1.25
C ASP A 70 -10.74 -27.30 2.45
N GLN A 71 -9.95 -26.23 2.64
CA GLN A 71 -9.06 -26.12 3.78
C GLN A 71 -9.83 -26.07 5.11
N ALA A 72 -10.95 -25.35 5.16
CA ALA A 72 -11.81 -25.30 6.35
C ALA A 72 -12.40 -26.65 6.71
N ALA A 73 -12.79 -27.43 5.70
CA ALA A 73 -13.32 -28.78 5.89
C ALA A 73 -12.25 -29.79 6.36
N THR A 74 -10.99 -29.57 5.98
CA THR A 74 -9.88 -30.49 6.28
C THR A 74 -9.17 -30.14 7.60
N LEU A 75 -8.75 -28.88 7.76
CA LEU A 75 -8.01 -28.42 8.92
C LEU A 75 -8.18 -26.91 9.05
N ALA A 76 -9.05 -26.48 9.93
CA ALA A 76 -9.34 -25.06 10.14
C ALA A 76 -8.17 -24.33 10.82
N TYR A 77 -7.55 -24.94 11.83
CA TYR A 77 -6.45 -24.33 12.58
C TYR A 77 -5.44 -25.39 13.08
N ALA A 78 -4.18 -25.01 13.06
CA ALA A 78 -3.11 -25.66 13.82
C ALA A 78 -2.24 -24.57 14.45
N ASN A 79 -1.74 -24.79 15.64
CA ASN A 79 -0.91 -23.79 16.31
C ASN A 79 0.45 -23.60 15.58
N PRO A 80 1.12 -22.44 15.74
CA PRO A 80 2.33 -22.11 14.99
C PRO A 80 3.52 -23.05 15.16
N PHE A 81 3.55 -23.88 16.20
CA PHE A 81 4.60 -24.88 16.43
C PHE A 81 4.40 -26.16 15.60
N MET A 82 3.24 -26.31 14.96
CA MET A 82 2.93 -27.45 14.10
C MET A 82 3.23 -27.13 12.63
N ALA A 83 3.66 -28.16 11.89
CA ALA A 83 3.80 -28.07 10.45
C ALA A 83 2.48 -28.39 9.76
N THR A 84 2.11 -27.60 8.74
CA THR A 84 0.94 -27.85 7.89
C THR A 84 1.32 -27.84 6.42
N GLU A 85 0.61 -28.60 5.60
CA GLU A 85 0.85 -28.67 4.17
C GLU A 85 0.67 -27.29 3.49
N ALA A 86 -0.38 -26.55 3.86
CA ALA A 86 -0.65 -25.23 3.30
C ALA A 86 0.50 -24.25 3.59
N ARG A 87 1.03 -24.24 4.83
CA ARG A 87 2.21 -23.44 5.20
C ARG A 87 3.46 -23.82 4.40
N ALA A 88 3.73 -25.13 4.27
CA ALA A 88 4.91 -25.62 3.56
C ALA A 88 4.88 -25.24 2.07
N LYS A 89 3.74 -25.50 1.41
CA LYS A 89 3.52 -25.13 -0.01
C LYS A 89 3.59 -23.62 -0.25
N LEU A 90 3.01 -22.82 0.65
CA LEU A 90 3.07 -21.36 0.54
C LEU A 90 4.50 -20.84 0.69
N GLY A 91 5.27 -21.35 1.66
CA GLY A 91 6.69 -20.99 1.81
C GLY A 91 7.49 -21.32 0.55
N GLN A 92 7.31 -22.53 0.00
CA GLN A 92 7.96 -22.95 -1.26
C GLN A 92 7.55 -22.05 -2.43
N LYS A 93 6.27 -21.68 -2.54
CA LYS A 93 5.76 -20.86 -3.62
C LYS A 93 6.31 -19.43 -3.54
N LEU A 94 6.33 -18.84 -2.35
CA LEU A 94 6.89 -17.51 -2.13
C LEU A 94 8.40 -17.48 -2.42
N ALA A 95 9.14 -18.52 -2.03
CA ALA A 95 10.57 -18.63 -2.35
C ALA A 95 10.84 -18.65 -3.86
N ALA A 96 9.90 -19.15 -4.66
CA ALA A 96 10.03 -19.18 -6.12
C ALA A 96 9.74 -17.83 -6.80
N ILE A 97 9.03 -16.90 -6.14
CA ILE A 97 8.64 -15.62 -6.73
C ILE A 97 9.30 -14.41 -6.06
N CYS A 98 9.90 -14.58 -4.87
CA CYS A 98 10.63 -13.51 -4.20
C CYS A 98 11.99 -13.25 -4.85
N PRO A 99 12.52 -12.00 -4.75
CA PRO A 99 13.82 -11.65 -5.34
C PRO A 99 14.99 -12.37 -4.66
N GLY A 100 15.95 -12.81 -5.47
CA GLY A 100 17.24 -13.35 -5.03
C GLY A 100 17.13 -14.60 -4.16
N ASP A 101 17.74 -14.54 -2.98
CA ASP A 101 17.81 -15.62 -1.99
C ASP A 101 16.83 -15.45 -0.81
N ILE A 102 15.77 -14.69 -0.99
CA ILE A 102 14.68 -14.58 -0.02
C ILE A 102 13.82 -15.84 -0.10
N ASP A 103 14.02 -16.77 0.82
CA ASP A 103 13.40 -18.10 0.77
C ASP A 103 12.93 -18.61 2.14
N VAL A 104 13.01 -17.79 3.19
CA VAL A 104 12.47 -18.10 4.53
C VAL A 104 11.43 -17.07 4.92
N PHE A 105 10.29 -17.53 5.47
CA PHE A 105 9.16 -16.66 5.75
C PHE A 105 8.66 -16.81 7.18
N PHE A 106 8.42 -15.67 7.84
CA PHE A 106 7.64 -15.58 9.05
C PHE A 106 6.27 -14.99 8.69
N PHE A 107 5.22 -15.80 8.85
CA PHE A 107 3.85 -15.37 8.53
C PHE A 107 3.24 -14.56 9.67
N THR A 108 2.34 -13.63 9.33
CA THR A 108 1.64 -12.72 10.24
C THR A 108 0.19 -12.58 9.83
N ASN A 109 -0.62 -11.79 10.55
CA ASN A 109 -2.02 -11.58 10.19
C ASN A 109 -2.22 -10.37 9.26
N GLY A 110 -1.19 -9.57 9.02
CA GLY A 110 -1.26 -8.40 8.16
C GLY A 110 0.05 -7.63 8.09
N GLY A 111 0.04 -6.54 7.30
CA GLY A 111 1.24 -5.75 7.00
C GLY A 111 1.86 -5.06 8.21
N ALA A 112 1.04 -4.56 9.14
CA ALA A 112 1.54 -3.92 10.35
C ALA A 112 2.38 -4.89 11.18
N GLU A 113 1.88 -6.11 11.41
CA GLU A 113 2.62 -7.15 12.13
C GLU A 113 3.84 -7.64 11.34
N ALA A 114 3.77 -7.67 10.00
CA ALA A 114 4.92 -7.97 9.17
C ALA A 114 6.04 -6.94 9.39
N ASN A 115 5.73 -5.65 9.35
CA ASN A 115 6.69 -4.58 9.61
C ASN A 115 7.25 -4.61 11.04
N GLU A 116 6.41 -4.86 12.06
CA GLU A 116 6.85 -5.07 13.46
C GLU A 116 7.89 -6.18 13.57
N ASN A 117 7.65 -7.30 12.89
CA ASN A 117 8.56 -8.45 12.95
C ASN A 117 9.80 -8.25 12.07
N ALA A 118 9.71 -7.52 10.97
CA ALA A 118 10.89 -7.17 10.15
C ALA A 118 11.90 -6.35 10.95
N ILE A 119 11.46 -5.30 11.67
CA ILE A 119 12.37 -4.52 12.51
C ILE A 119 12.87 -5.31 13.73
N ARG A 120 12.06 -6.20 14.29
CA ARG A 120 12.50 -7.12 15.36
C ARG A 120 13.62 -8.03 14.88
N ILE A 121 13.46 -8.63 13.69
CA ILE A 121 14.50 -9.45 13.06
C ILE A 121 15.76 -8.62 12.84
N ALA A 122 15.63 -7.41 12.28
CA ALA A 122 16.76 -6.54 12.03
C ALA A 122 17.52 -6.20 13.33
N ARG A 123 16.82 -5.84 14.39
CA ARG A 123 17.42 -5.53 15.70
C ARG A 123 18.12 -6.74 16.32
N LEU A 124 17.48 -7.92 16.28
CA LEU A 124 18.05 -9.13 16.84
C LEU A 124 19.31 -9.58 16.08
N ALA A 125 19.25 -9.60 14.76
CA ALA A 125 20.33 -10.09 13.93
C ALA A 125 21.56 -9.17 13.94
N THR A 126 21.37 -7.86 14.01
CA THR A 126 22.47 -6.88 14.02
C THR A 126 22.96 -6.51 15.41
N GLY A 127 22.16 -6.76 16.45
CA GLY A 127 22.43 -6.26 17.82
C GLY A 127 22.30 -4.74 17.96
N ARG A 128 21.78 -4.06 16.92
CA ARG A 128 21.60 -2.60 16.87
C ARG A 128 20.14 -2.24 17.18
N HIS A 129 19.87 -0.98 17.50
CA HIS A 129 18.52 -0.60 17.98
C HIS A 129 17.79 0.46 17.15
N LYS A 130 18.51 1.27 16.34
CA LYS A 130 17.87 2.31 15.53
C LYS A 130 17.31 1.73 14.23
N ILE A 131 16.18 2.30 13.80
CA ILE A 131 15.56 2.03 12.48
C ILE A 131 15.36 3.35 11.78
N LEU A 132 15.83 3.46 10.56
CA LEU A 132 15.51 4.57 9.67
C LEU A 132 14.16 4.30 8.99
N ALA A 133 13.33 5.33 8.87
CA ALA A 133 12.07 5.31 8.11
C ALA A 133 11.89 6.64 7.39
N ARG A 134 11.17 6.68 6.27
CA ARG A 134 10.98 7.94 5.54
C ARG A 134 9.79 8.73 6.06
N TYR A 135 9.88 10.06 6.01
CA TYR A 135 8.67 10.89 5.95
C TYR A 135 7.83 10.53 4.72
N ARG A 136 6.55 10.87 4.74
CA ARG A 136 5.61 10.54 3.65
C ARG A 136 5.53 9.02 3.39
N SER A 137 5.42 8.24 4.46
CA SER A 137 5.28 6.78 4.42
C SER A 137 4.13 6.30 5.33
N TYR A 138 3.73 5.05 5.12
CA TYR A 138 2.80 4.37 6.02
C TYR A 138 3.16 2.88 6.15
N HIS A 139 3.42 2.44 7.37
CA HIS A 139 3.86 1.07 7.65
C HIS A 139 2.90 0.25 8.52
N GLY A 140 1.80 0.83 8.97
CA GLY A 140 0.78 0.13 9.76
C GLY A 140 0.26 0.91 10.96
N GLY A 141 -0.74 0.36 11.64
CA GLY A 141 -1.43 0.98 12.77
C GLY A 141 -1.04 0.44 14.15
N THR A 142 -0.04 -0.45 14.24
CA THR A 142 0.48 -0.97 15.53
C THR A 142 1.64 -0.11 16.05
N GLY A 143 2.10 -0.35 17.26
CA GLY A 143 3.02 0.53 17.98
C GLY A 143 4.24 0.97 17.19
N ALA A 144 5.11 0.02 16.78
CA ALA A 144 6.32 0.37 16.05
C ALA A 144 6.02 0.75 14.59
N SER A 145 5.12 0.04 13.93
CA SER A 145 4.78 0.35 12.53
C SER A 145 4.16 1.73 12.37
N LEU A 146 3.35 2.17 13.34
CA LEU A 146 2.81 3.52 13.36
C LEU A 146 3.88 4.57 13.68
N THR A 147 4.82 4.24 14.59
CA THR A 147 5.96 5.13 14.86
C THR A 147 6.84 5.32 13.62
N MET A 148 7.06 4.27 12.82
CA MET A 148 7.79 4.34 11.55
C MET A 148 7.04 5.10 10.45
N THR A 149 5.71 5.21 10.56
CA THR A 149 4.88 5.95 9.62
C THR A 149 5.28 7.42 9.57
N GLY A 150 5.52 7.95 8.39
CA GLY A 150 6.02 9.32 8.17
C GLY A 150 4.93 10.35 7.85
N ASP A 151 3.66 10.07 8.19
CA ASP A 151 2.53 10.96 7.93
C ASP A 151 1.73 11.30 9.21
N PRO A 152 0.71 12.19 9.14
CA PRO A 152 -0.03 12.67 10.31
C PRO A 152 -0.69 11.60 11.17
N ARG A 153 -0.94 10.39 10.65
CA ARG A 153 -1.57 9.30 11.42
C ARG A 153 -0.78 8.90 12.66
N ARG A 154 0.55 9.15 12.69
CA ARG A 154 1.38 8.84 13.87
C ARG A 154 1.22 9.87 15.00
N TRP A 155 0.83 11.13 14.71
CA TRP A 155 0.88 12.22 15.68
C TRP A 155 0.13 11.94 16.97
N ALA A 156 -1.02 11.26 16.88
CA ALA A 156 -1.82 10.89 18.05
C ALA A 156 -1.17 9.81 18.94
N MET A 157 -0.11 9.15 18.45
CA MET A 157 0.58 8.05 19.15
C MET A 157 2.00 8.43 19.60
N GLU A 158 2.40 9.69 19.41
CA GLU A 158 3.68 10.16 19.90
C GLU A 158 3.69 10.26 21.44
N PRO A 159 4.83 9.94 22.11
CA PRO A 159 6.19 9.86 21.54
C PRO A 159 6.56 8.54 20.82
N GLY A 160 5.72 7.53 20.74
CA GLY A 160 5.98 6.30 20.00
C GLY A 160 7.13 5.42 20.54
N MET A 161 7.61 4.49 19.70
CA MET A 161 8.71 3.59 20.03
C MET A 161 10.07 4.31 19.91
N PRO A 162 10.96 4.21 20.92
CA PRO A 162 12.31 4.77 20.83
C PRO A 162 13.16 4.16 19.70
N GLY A 163 14.08 4.99 19.17
CA GLY A 163 15.06 4.56 18.17
C GLY A 163 14.54 4.55 16.73
N ILE A 164 13.40 5.14 16.44
CA ILE A 164 12.94 5.38 15.07
C ILE A 164 13.40 6.78 14.64
N ILE A 165 14.12 6.85 13.53
CA ILE A 165 14.65 8.08 12.95
C ILE A 165 13.99 8.31 11.60
N HIS A 166 13.28 9.43 11.45
CA HIS A 166 12.69 9.79 10.17
C HIS A 166 13.66 10.55 9.28
N VAL A 167 13.84 10.06 8.06
CA VAL A 167 14.65 10.70 7.03
C VAL A 167 13.77 11.38 5.99
N PRO A 168 14.25 12.43 5.30
CA PRO A 168 13.52 13.08 4.22
C PRO A 168 13.10 12.08 3.12
N HIS A 169 11.97 12.38 2.50
CA HIS A 169 11.51 11.65 1.32
C HIS A 169 12.31 12.14 0.09
N PRO A 170 12.70 11.26 -0.88
CA PRO A 170 13.50 11.66 -2.04
C PRO A 170 12.82 12.69 -2.95
N HIS A 171 11.51 12.82 -2.89
CA HIS A 171 10.78 13.93 -3.51
C HIS A 171 10.52 14.98 -2.44
N HIS A 172 11.14 16.15 -2.54
CA HIS A 172 10.90 17.26 -1.64
C HIS A 172 9.45 17.76 -1.79
N GLY A 173 8.57 17.24 -1.00
CA GLY A 173 7.24 17.70 -0.68
C GLY A 173 6.51 18.45 -1.79
N LEU A 174 5.92 19.58 -1.46
CA LEU A 174 5.14 20.42 -2.35
C LEU A 174 5.99 21.34 -3.26
N GLN A 175 7.31 21.37 -3.08
CA GLN A 175 8.22 22.21 -3.87
C GLN A 175 8.96 21.34 -4.89
N ARG A 176 8.62 21.50 -6.14
CA ARG A 176 9.31 20.90 -7.28
C ARG A 176 10.48 21.79 -7.67
N GLY A 177 11.64 21.24 -7.79
CA GLY A 177 12.75 21.99 -8.37
C GLY A 177 14.07 21.28 -8.46
N THR A 178 14.38 20.33 -7.59
CA THR A 178 15.72 19.71 -7.53
C THR A 178 15.66 18.27 -7.02
N ASP A 179 14.68 17.48 -7.49
CA ASP A 179 14.53 16.08 -7.08
C ASP A 179 15.58 15.21 -7.76
N SER A 180 16.83 15.38 -7.38
CA SER A 180 17.86 14.41 -7.75
C SER A 180 17.90 13.31 -6.70
N GLY A 181 17.85 12.07 -7.14
CA GLY A 181 18.13 10.92 -6.28
C GLY A 181 19.47 11.07 -5.54
N ALA A 182 20.43 11.74 -6.15
CA ALA A 182 21.75 12.03 -5.59
C ALA A 182 21.69 12.92 -4.35
N ASP A 183 20.90 14.01 -4.36
CA ASP A 183 20.77 14.90 -3.20
C ASP A 183 20.10 14.19 -2.02
N ALA A 184 19.09 13.37 -2.31
CA ALA A 184 18.41 12.57 -1.30
C ALA A 184 19.34 11.51 -0.67
N LEU A 185 20.23 10.93 -1.47
CA LEU A 185 21.24 9.98 -1.00
C LEU A 185 22.31 10.66 -0.15
N ALA A 186 22.78 11.85 -0.55
CA ALA A 186 23.73 12.62 0.24
C ALA A 186 23.17 12.98 1.62
N GLN A 187 21.90 13.41 1.68
CA GLN A 187 21.22 13.67 2.93
C GLN A 187 21.04 12.41 3.79
N LEU A 188 20.71 11.27 3.16
CA LEU A 188 20.58 9.99 3.86
C LEU A 188 21.92 9.57 4.48
N GLU A 189 23.01 9.68 3.72
CA GLU A 189 24.37 9.36 4.19
C GLU A 189 24.78 10.25 5.35
N GLU A 190 24.53 11.56 5.27
CA GLU A 190 24.79 12.50 6.36
C GLU A 190 24.04 12.10 7.64
N ILE A 191 22.75 11.77 7.53
CA ILE A 191 21.95 11.32 8.68
C ILE A 191 22.50 10.01 9.25
N ILE A 192 22.87 9.04 8.40
CA ILE A 192 23.50 7.78 8.85
C ILE A 192 24.75 8.08 9.68
N MET A 193 25.61 8.98 9.21
CA MET A 193 26.84 9.35 9.91
C MET A 193 26.58 10.06 11.22
N LEU A 194 25.62 11.00 11.28
CA LEU A 194 25.24 11.75 12.48
C LEU A 194 24.56 10.86 13.52
N GLU A 195 23.77 9.88 13.09
CA GLU A 195 23.10 8.93 13.98
C GLU A 195 24.01 7.80 14.49
N GLY A 196 25.19 7.64 13.90
CA GLY A 196 26.15 6.58 14.20
C GLY A 196 25.81 5.27 13.50
N PRO A 197 26.45 4.94 12.36
CA PRO A 197 26.13 3.77 11.51
C PRO A 197 26.05 2.46 12.28
N HIS A 198 26.93 2.28 13.29
CA HIS A 198 27.00 1.09 14.13
C HIS A 198 25.81 0.91 15.08
N THR A 199 24.91 1.90 15.19
CA THR A 199 23.70 1.82 16.01
C THR A 199 22.43 1.54 15.21
N ILE A 200 22.51 1.60 13.86
CA ILE A 200 21.37 1.48 12.96
C ILE A 200 21.22 0.03 12.51
N ALA A 201 20.10 -0.60 12.87
CA ALA A 201 19.79 -1.99 12.53
C ALA A 201 19.24 -2.14 11.11
N GLY A 202 18.39 -1.22 10.67
CA GLY A 202 17.75 -1.31 9.36
C GLY A 202 17.18 0.01 8.87
N PHE A 203 16.91 0.05 7.59
CA PHE A 203 16.16 1.12 6.91
C PHE A 203 14.92 0.50 6.26
N ILE A 204 13.73 0.88 6.74
CA ILE A 204 12.47 0.46 6.15
C ILE A 204 11.96 1.48 5.15
N ILE A 205 11.60 1.00 3.95
CA ILE A 205 11.11 1.83 2.86
C ILE A 205 9.93 1.14 2.15
N GLU A 206 8.88 1.89 1.82
CA GLU A 206 7.97 1.47 0.76
C GLU A 206 8.72 1.59 -0.57
N THR A 207 8.85 0.53 -1.35
CA THR A 207 9.57 0.56 -2.64
C THR A 207 8.99 1.62 -3.57
N VAL A 208 7.67 1.62 -3.71
CA VAL A 208 6.88 2.73 -4.26
C VAL A 208 5.98 3.22 -3.15
N THR A 209 6.09 4.50 -2.80
CA THR A 209 5.27 5.06 -1.72
C THR A 209 3.79 4.93 -2.03
N GLY A 210 3.02 4.35 -1.12
CA GLY A 210 1.59 4.10 -1.31
C GLY A 210 0.70 5.31 -1.02
N THR A 211 -0.01 5.27 0.11
CA THR A 211 -1.07 6.24 0.46
C THR A 211 -0.63 7.70 0.58
N ASN A 212 0.65 7.96 0.59
CA ASN A 212 1.23 9.29 0.68
C ASN A 212 1.52 9.93 -0.69
N GLY A 213 1.08 9.33 -1.81
CA GLY A 213 1.12 10.02 -3.08
C GLY A 213 1.63 9.22 -4.28
N ILE A 214 1.77 7.90 -4.18
CA ILE A 214 2.32 7.02 -5.23
C ILE A 214 3.57 7.64 -5.84
N HIS A 215 4.59 7.80 -4.98
CA HIS A 215 5.87 8.33 -5.42
C HIS A 215 6.77 7.20 -5.88
N VAL A 216 7.04 7.18 -7.18
CA VAL A 216 8.05 6.30 -7.77
C VAL A 216 9.43 6.87 -7.43
N PRO A 217 10.36 6.07 -6.90
CA PRO A 217 11.69 6.56 -6.56
C PRO A 217 12.41 7.18 -7.76
N PRO A 218 13.18 8.28 -7.57
CA PRO A 218 14.04 8.82 -8.62
C PRO A 218 15.07 7.80 -9.08
N ASP A 219 15.53 7.94 -10.32
CA ASP A 219 16.55 7.08 -10.89
C ASP A 219 17.84 7.07 -10.03
N GLY A 220 18.38 5.88 -9.79
CA GLY A 220 19.59 5.67 -8.98
C GLY A 220 19.36 5.73 -7.45
N TYR A 221 18.17 6.16 -6.98
CA TYR A 221 17.95 6.31 -5.54
C TYR A 221 17.95 4.96 -4.79
N LEU A 222 17.20 3.97 -5.28
CA LEU A 222 17.12 2.66 -4.59
C LEU A 222 18.45 1.90 -4.67
N GLU A 223 19.17 2.00 -5.78
CA GLU A 223 20.50 1.44 -5.94
C GLU A 223 21.49 2.10 -4.96
N GLY A 224 21.42 3.41 -4.79
CA GLY A 224 22.20 4.15 -3.80
C GLY A 224 21.84 3.78 -2.36
N VAL A 225 20.55 3.61 -2.05
CA VAL A 225 20.10 3.11 -0.74
C VAL A 225 20.68 1.74 -0.45
N ARG A 226 20.65 0.80 -1.43
CA ARG A 226 21.23 -0.54 -1.26
C ARG A 226 22.74 -0.43 -0.98
N ALA A 227 23.45 0.40 -1.74
CA ALA A 227 24.88 0.59 -1.56
C ALA A 227 25.24 1.17 -0.17
N LEU A 228 24.50 2.18 0.31
CA LEU A 228 24.67 2.73 1.67
C LEU A 228 24.37 1.70 2.75
N CYS A 229 23.32 0.92 2.58
CA CYS A 229 22.99 -0.16 3.50
C CYS A 229 24.13 -1.19 3.58
N ASP A 230 24.67 -1.62 2.43
CA ASP A 230 25.79 -2.57 2.36
C ASP A 230 27.07 -2.00 3.00
N GLN A 231 27.40 -0.74 2.68
CA GLN A 231 28.57 -0.04 3.21
C GLN A 231 28.58 0.00 4.74
N HIS A 232 27.43 0.22 5.36
CA HIS A 232 27.32 0.40 6.81
C HIS A 232 26.78 -0.81 7.56
N GLY A 233 26.49 -1.91 6.86
CA GLY A 233 25.88 -3.12 7.44
C GLY A 233 24.50 -2.84 8.04
N ILE A 234 23.71 -1.98 7.40
CA ILE A 234 22.33 -1.66 7.71
C ILE A 234 21.43 -2.57 6.87
N LEU A 235 20.44 -3.22 7.47
CA LEU A 235 19.54 -4.09 6.73
C LEU A 235 18.51 -3.27 5.95
N MET A 236 18.42 -3.51 4.63
CA MET A 236 17.40 -2.91 3.78
C MET A 236 16.10 -3.70 3.91
N ILE A 237 15.03 -3.05 4.35
CA ILE A 237 13.69 -3.64 4.52
C ILE A 237 12.76 -2.99 3.50
N CYS A 238 12.31 -3.75 2.50
CA CYS A 238 11.33 -3.28 1.54
C CYS A 238 9.91 -3.62 2.01
N ASP A 239 9.12 -2.58 2.29
CA ASP A 239 7.69 -2.71 2.54
C ASP A 239 6.96 -2.79 1.20
N GLU A 240 6.63 -4.00 0.79
CA GLU A 240 5.89 -4.33 -0.44
C GLU A 240 4.40 -4.66 -0.14
N VAL A 241 3.93 -4.25 1.01
CA VAL A 241 2.53 -4.50 1.43
C VAL A 241 1.54 -3.91 0.44
N MET A 242 1.85 -2.75 -0.15
CA MET A 242 0.95 -2.09 -1.11
C MET A 242 1.43 -2.24 -2.56
N SER A 243 2.73 -2.21 -2.80
CA SER A 243 3.34 -2.21 -4.14
C SER A 243 3.54 -3.61 -4.73
N GLY A 244 3.55 -4.65 -3.90
CA GLY A 244 3.76 -6.03 -4.31
C GLY A 244 2.56 -6.68 -5.00
N PHE A 245 2.75 -7.93 -5.39
CA PHE A 245 1.75 -8.80 -6.01
C PHE A 245 1.10 -8.17 -7.25
N GLY A 246 1.92 -7.78 -8.21
CA GLY A 246 1.46 -7.32 -9.53
C GLY A 246 1.07 -5.85 -9.61
N ARG A 247 0.85 -5.16 -8.49
CA ARG A 247 0.36 -3.79 -8.48
C ARG A 247 1.18 -2.84 -9.36
N CYS A 248 2.51 -2.98 -9.33
CA CYS A 248 3.46 -2.19 -10.12
C CYS A 248 3.88 -2.86 -11.45
N GLY A 249 3.24 -3.96 -11.83
CA GLY A 249 3.59 -4.72 -13.05
C GLY A 249 4.73 -5.72 -12.86
N GLU A 250 5.18 -5.97 -11.65
CA GLU A 250 6.14 -7.00 -11.25
C GLU A 250 5.56 -7.80 -10.07
N TRP A 251 6.14 -8.98 -9.73
CA TRP A 251 5.73 -9.69 -8.52
C TRP A 251 5.91 -8.80 -7.29
N PHE A 252 7.07 -8.18 -7.15
CA PHE A 252 7.35 -7.15 -6.16
C PHE A 252 7.91 -5.93 -6.89
N ALA A 253 7.55 -4.73 -6.46
CA ALA A 253 8.00 -3.52 -7.13
C ALA A 253 9.52 -3.42 -7.22
N ILE A 254 10.25 -3.93 -6.21
CA ILE A 254 11.70 -3.91 -6.15
C ILE A 254 12.37 -4.69 -7.29
N ASP A 255 11.68 -5.66 -7.89
CA ASP A 255 12.19 -6.44 -9.03
C ASP A 255 12.51 -5.55 -10.23
N ARG A 256 11.79 -4.43 -10.38
CA ARG A 256 12.04 -3.44 -11.44
C ARG A 256 13.44 -2.84 -11.37
N TRP A 257 13.98 -2.70 -10.18
CA TRP A 257 15.33 -2.18 -9.93
C TRP A 257 16.39 -3.29 -9.81
N LYS A 258 15.98 -4.56 -9.89
CA LYS A 258 16.86 -5.73 -9.76
C LYS A 258 17.68 -5.71 -8.47
N ILE A 259 17.09 -5.21 -7.40
CA ILE A 259 17.68 -5.14 -6.07
C ILE A 259 17.11 -6.27 -5.20
N VAL A 260 17.99 -6.92 -4.44
CA VAL A 260 17.58 -7.88 -3.42
C VAL A 260 17.69 -7.21 -2.06
N PRO A 261 16.56 -6.93 -1.39
CA PRO A 261 16.59 -6.41 -0.02
C PRO A 261 16.96 -7.52 0.97
N ASP A 262 17.33 -7.16 2.20
CA ASP A 262 17.61 -8.14 3.25
C ASP A 262 16.32 -8.75 3.80
N LEU A 263 15.27 -7.94 3.85
CA LEU A 263 13.93 -8.31 4.29
C LEU A 263 12.90 -7.70 3.34
N ILE A 264 11.83 -8.45 3.10
CA ILE A 264 10.65 -7.97 2.37
C ILE A 264 9.40 -8.20 3.21
N THR A 265 8.53 -7.22 3.35
CA THR A 265 7.24 -7.40 4.03
C THR A 265 6.11 -7.38 3.02
N MET A 266 5.12 -8.23 3.24
CA MET A 266 4.01 -8.43 2.33
C MET A 266 2.69 -8.70 3.07
N ALA A 267 1.59 -8.30 2.47
CA ALA A 267 0.21 -8.56 2.89
C ALA A 267 -0.73 -8.27 1.71
N LYS A 268 -1.91 -7.74 1.94
CA LYS A 268 -2.86 -7.22 0.92
C LYS A 268 -3.00 -8.15 -0.30
N GLY A 269 -2.23 -7.88 -1.37
CA GLY A 269 -2.23 -8.68 -2.60
C GLY A 269 -1.85 -10.15 -2.39
N LEU A 270 -1.17 -10.50 -1.31
CA LEU A 270 -0.81 -11.88 -0.96
C LEU A 270 -2.03 -12.81 -0.93
N THR A 271 -3.14 -12.35 -0.35
CA THR A 271 -4.42 -13.08 -0.35
C THR A 271 -5.51 -12.37 -1.13
N SER A 272 -5.20 -11.23 -1.74
CA SER A 272 -6.19 -10.34 -2.34
C SER A 272 -7.38 -10.03 -1.42
N ALA A 273 -7.09 -9.91 -0.10
CA ALA A 273 -8.05 -9.65 0.98
C ALA A 273 -9.11 -10.74 1.21
N TYR A 274 -9.00 -11.91 0.60
CA TYR A 274 -9.92 -13.02 0.90
C TYR A 274 -9.81 -13.49 2.34
N LEU A 275 -8.60 -13.47 2.90
CA LEU A 275 -8.35 -13.69 4.33
C LEU A 275 -7.19 -12.82 4.82
N PRO A 276 -7.18 -12.39 6.09
CA PRO A 276 -6.04 -11.71 6.68
C PRO A 276 -4.81 -12.61 6.68
N LEU A 277 -3.73 -12.15 6.06
CA LEU A 277 -2.41 -12.76 6.09
C LEU A 277 -1.36 -11.72 5.71
N GLY A 278 -0.22 -11.79 6.35
CA GLY A 278 1.00 -11.09 5.97
C GLY A 278 2.20 -12.03 6.11
N ALA A 279 3.35 -11.57 5.66
CA ALA A 279 4.60 -12.29 5.84
C ALA A 279 5.80 -11.35 5.84
N VAL A 280 6.87 -11.78 6.51
CA VAL A 280 8.22 -11.25 6.34
C VAL A 280 9.03 -12.31 5.62
N GLY A 281 9.58 -11.97 4.45
CA GLY A 281 10.58 -12.78 3.75
C GLY A 281 11.99 -12.35 4.15
N LEU A 282 12.85 -13.33 4.41
CA LEU A 282 14.23 -13.15 4.83
C LEU A 282 15.17 -13.77 3.81
N ARG A 283 16.31 -13.13 3.56
CA ARG A 283 17.44 -13.76 2.89
C ARG A 283 17.93 -14.97 3.72
N ARG A 284 18.40 -15.99 3.05
CA ARG A 284 18.89 -17.24 3.69
C ARG A 284 19.95 -16.94 4.74
N SER A 285 20.92 -16.08 4.45
CA SER A 285 21.99 -15.71 5.38
C SER A 285 21.48 -15.10 6.68
N LEU A 286 20.39 -14.31 6.60
CA LEU A 286 19.75 -13.68 7.75
C LEU A 286 18.93 -14.71 8.55
N ALA A 287 18.25 -15.62 7.88
CA ALA A 287 17.51 -16.70 8.53
C ALA A 287 18.44 -17.66 9.28
N ASP A 288 19.63 -17.89 8.75
CA ASP A 288 20.64 -18.76 9.36
C ASP A 288 21.13 -18.25 10.74
N TYR A 289 21.05 -16.92 10.99
CA TYR A 289 21.30 -16.36 12.32
C TYR A 289 20.42 -16.99 13.41
N PHE A 290 19.20 -17.38 13.08
CA PHE A 290 18.24 -17.93 14.03
C PHE A 290 18.31 -19.48 14.16
N LYS A 291 19.29 -20.14 13.52
CA LYS A 291 19.48 -21.60 13.72
C LYS A 291 19.80 -21.95 15.15
N ASP A 292 20.67 -21.18 15.79
CA ASP A 292 21.15 -21.41 17.15
C ASP A 292 20.68 -20.33 18.14
N LYS A 293 19.86 -19.38 17.68
CA LYS A 293 19.34 -18.26 18.48
C LYS A 293 17.84 -18.21 18.42
N VAL A 294 17.21 -18.00 19.55
CA VAL A 294 15.75 -17.91 19.64
C VAL A 294 15.25 -16.69 18.89
N PHE A 295 14.32 -16.89 17.97
CA PHE A 295 13.54 -15.82 17.40
C PHE A 295 12.38 -15.46 18.35
N TYR A 296 12.48 -14.33 19.04
CA TYR A 296 11.44 -13.85 19.95
C TYR A 296 10.30 -13.15 19.18
N GLY A 297 9.66 -13.87 18.27
CA GLY A 297 8.47 -13.49 17.54
C GLY A 297 7.38 -14.50 17.78
N GLY A 298 6.17 -14.06 18.12
CA GLY A 298 5.06 -14.96 18.41
C GLY A 298 3.73 -14.33 18.10
N LEU A 299 2.91 -15.02 17.30
CA LEU A 299 1.57 -14.67 16.93
C LEU A 299 0.72 -15.93 16.94
N THR A 300 -0.36 -15.96 17.72
CA THR A 300 -1.24 -17.13 17.85
C THR A 300 -1.76 -17.64 16.51
N TYR A 301 -2.02 -16.75 15.58
CA TYR A 301 -2.56 -17.10 14.26
C TYR A 301 -1.52 -17.09 13.13
N ASN A 302 -0.23 -17.10 13.50
CA ASN A 302 0.86 -17.25 12.52
C ASN A 302 0.63 -18.49 11.65
N SER A 303 0.83 -18.36 10.35
CA SER A 303 0.69 -19.45 9.37
C SER A 303 -0.66 -20.16 9.41
N HIS A 304 -1.74 -19.41 9.70
CA HIS A 304 -3.09 -19.97 9.74
C HIS A 304 -3.40 -20.75 8.46
N PRO A 305 -3.80 -22.04 8.54
CA PRO A 305 -3.99 -22.87 7.36
C PRO A 305 -4.91 -22.29 6.29
N LEU A 306 -6.02 -21.67 6.72
CA LEU A 306 -6.97 -21.01 5.80
C LEU A 306 -6.32 -19.84 5.06
N GLY A 307 -5.55 -19.00 5.77
CA GLY A 307 -4.82 -17.89 5.16
C GLY A 307 -3.78 -18.36 4.16
N CYS A 308 -3.03 -19.41 4.51
CA CYS A 308 -2.03 -20.01 3.62
C CYS A 308 -2.67 -20.64 2.37
N ALA A 309 -3.79 -21.33 2.51
CA ALA A 309 -4.53 -21.91 1.37
C ALA A 309 -5.11 -20.82 0.45
N ALA A 310 -5.66 -19.75 1.04
CA ALA A 310 -6.13 -18.60 0.28
C ALA A 310 -5.00 -17.93 -0.50
N ALA A 311 -3.82 -17.73 0.12
CA ALA A 311 -2.67 -17.15 -0.55
C ALA A 311 -2.15 -18.01 -1.70
N LEU A 312 -2.07 -19.34 -1.52
CA LEU A 312 -1.69 -20.26 -2.58
C LEU A 312 -2.63 -20.17 -3.79
N ALA A 313 -3.93 -20.20 -3.54
CA ALA A 313 -4.92 -20.06 -4.60
C ALA A 313 -4.88 -18.68 -5.27
N THR A 314 -4.66 -17.62 -4.49
CA THR A 314 -4.50 -16.26 -5.03
C THR A 314 -3.27 -16.15 -5.92
N ILE A 315 -2.13 -16.73 -5.52
CA ILE A 315 -0.91 -16.75 -6.36
C ILE A 315 -1.16 -17.55 -7.65
N ALA A 316 -1.87 -18.67 -7.58
CA ALA A 316 -2.25 -19.42 -8.77
C ALA A 316 -3.10 -18.58 -9.74
N VAL A 317 -4.05 -17.76 -9.24
CA VAL A 317 -4.83 -16.84 -10.06
C VAL A 317 -3.94 -15.81 -10.77
N TYR A 318 -2.95 -15.22 -10.07
CA TYR A 318 -2.00 -14.29 -10.70
C TYR A 318 -1.28 -14.95 -11.89
N GLU A 319 -0.88 -16.21 -11.75
CA GLU A 319 -0.14 -16.95 -12.79
C GLU A 319 -1.06 -17.39 -13.93
N GLU A 320 -2.17 -18.06 -13.63
CA GLU A 320 -3.11 -18.60 -14.60
C GLU A 320 -3.75 -17.52 -15.49
N ASP A 321 -4.12 -16.38 -14.88
CA ASP A 321 -4.76 -15.27 -15.58
C ASP A 321 -3.73 -14.24 -16.09
N ASN A 322 -2.41 -14.51 -15.90
CA ASN A 322 -1.29 -13.65 -16.31
C ASN A 322 -1.45 -12.19 -15.84
N LEU A 323 -1.87 -12.01 -14.57
CA LEU A 323 -2.26 -10.70 -14.06
C LEU A 323 -1.08 -9.73 -13.92
N ILE A 324 0.16 -10.21 -13.79
CA ILE A 324 1.35 -9.37 -13.73
C ILE A 324 1.54 -8.65 -15.08
N GLU A 325 1.51 -9.38 -16.19
CA GLU A 325 1.61 -8.80 -17.53
C GLU A 325 0.41 -7.94 -17.86
N ARG A 326 -0.79 -8.36 -17.41
CA ARG A 326 -2.00 -7.54 -17.54
C ARG A 326 -1.85 -6.20 -16.83
N ALA A 327 -1.25 -6.17 -15.63
CA ALA A 327 -0.99 -4.93 -14.93
C ALA A 327 -0.02 -4.00 -15.69
N ARG A 328 0.95 -4.54 -16.43
CA ARG A 328 1.82 -3.76 -17.32
C ARG A 328 1.04 -3.16 -18.49
N THR A 329 0.28 -4.00 -19.20
CA THR A 329 -0.44 -3.60 -20.41
C THR A 329 -1.57 -2.62 -20.09
N MET A 330 -2.43 -2.94 -19.12
CA MET A 330 -3.51 -2.05 -18.69
C MET A 330 -2.98 -0.81 -17.97
N GLY A 331 -1.86 -0.93 -17.27
CA GLY A 331 -1.15 0.20 -16.69
C GLY A 331 -0.67 1.21 -17.73
N ALA A 332 -0.19 0.74 -18.88
CA ALA A 332 0.16 1.62 -20.00
C ALA A 332 -1.08 2.32 -20.60
N VAL A 333 -2.20 1.62 -20.72
CA VAL A 333 -3.49 2.21 -21.13
C VAL A 333 -3.94 3.27 -20.12
N MET A 334 -3.95 2.92 -18.83
CA MET A 334 -4.31 3.85 -17.76
C MET A 334 -3.40 5.09 -17.74
N GLY A 335 -2.09 4.92 -17.96
CA GLY A 335 -1.14 6.02 -18.04
C GLY A 335 -1.46 7.01 -19.16
N LYS A 336 -1.91 6.54 -20.33
CA LYS A 336 -2.38 7.41 -21.42
C LYS A 336 -3.65 8.17 -21.03
N MET A 337 -4.63 7.49 -20.46
CA MET A 337 -5.87 8.13 -19.99
C MET A 337 -5.58 9.19 -18.92
N LEU A 338 -4.65 8.93 -17.99
CA LEU A 338 -4.21 9.91 -17.01
C LEU A 338 -3.55 11.13 -17.65
N ALA A 339 -2.73 10.94 -18.66
CA ALA A 339 -2.10 12.04 -19.42
C ALA A 339 -3.15 12.88 -20.16
N GLU A 340 -4.18 12.26 -20.73
CA GLU A 340 -5.31 12.93 -21.38
C GLU A 340 -6.10 13.78 -20.37
N LEU A 341 -6.40 13.27 -19.17
CA LEU A 341 -7.03 14.06 -18.10
C LEU A 341 -6.16 15.28 -17.74
N LYS A 342 -4.84 15.08 -17.58
CA LYS A 342 -3.92 16.19 -17.29
C LYS A 342 -3.90 17.23 -18.42
N ALA A 343 -4.00 16.82 -19.67
CA ALA A 343 -4.06 17.74 -20.81
C ALA A 343 -5.37 18.55 -20.83
N LYS A 344 -6.49 17.89 -20.53
CA LYS A 344 -7.85 18.46 -20.61
C LYS A 344 -8.20 19.35 -19.42
N HIS A 345 -7.89 18.94 -18.20
CA HIS A 345 -8.39 19.57 -16.97
C HIS A 345 -7.34 20.48 -16.33
N PRO A 346 -7.55 21.81 -16.26
CA PRO A 346 -6.61 22.76 -15.67
C PRO A 346 -6.34 22.52 -14.18
N CYS A 347 -7.26 21.90 -13.44
CA CYS A 347 -7.07 21.55 -12.05
C CYS A 347 -6.11 20.37 -11.84
N VAL A 348 -5.83 19.56 -12.87
CA VAL A 348 -4.90 18.42 -12.75
C VAL A 348 -3.46 18.91 -12.88
N GLY A 349 -2.76 19.04 -11.76
CA GLY A 349 -1.36 19.48 -11.70
C GLY A 349 -0.40 18.38 -12.08
N ASP A 350 -0.63 17.18 -11.57
CA ASP A 350 0.23 16.03 -11.86
C ASP A 350 -0.54 14.72 -11.89
N VAL A 351 0.01 13.76 -12.64
CA VAL A 351 -0.44 12.36 -12.67
C VAL A 351 0.77 11.46 -12.61
N ARG A 352 0.68 10.39 -11.83
CA ARG A 352 1.75 9.40 -11.69
C ARG A 352 1.14 8.02 -11.75
N SER A 353 1.83 7.09 -12.41
CA SER A 353 1.42 5.68 -12.41
C SER A 353 2.61 4.74 -12.67
N ILE A 354 2.53 3.54 -12.13
CA ILE A 354 3.43 2.42 -12.39
C ILE A 354 2.60 1.13 -12.33
N GLY A 355 2.49 0.41 -13.44
CA GLY A 355 1.49 -0.64 -13.58
C GLY A 355 0.07 -0.07 -13.37
N LEU A 356 -0.76 -0.77 -12.61
CA LEU A 356 -2.10 -0.30 -12.21
C LEU A 356 -2.11 0.37 -10.82
N PHE A 357 -1.06 1.11 -10.52
CA PHE A 357 -0.86 1.87 -9.31
C PHE A 357 -0.73 3.34 -9.68
N GLY A 358 -1.83 4.11 -9.60
CA GLY A 358 -1.90 5.47 -10.13
C GLY A 358 -2.57 6.47 -9.20
N ILE A 359 -2.27 7.76 -9.41
CA ILE A 359 -2.79 8.88 -8.63
C ILE A 359 -2.92 10.13 -9.51
N VAL A 360 -3.92 10.93 -9.20
CA VAL A 360 -4.12 12.27 -9.76
C VAL A 360 -3.96 13.30 -8.67
N GLU A 361 -3.13 14.31 -8.89
CA GLU A 361 -2.88 15.41 -7.97
C GLU A 361 -3.51 16.69 -8.50
N LEU A 362 -4.36 17.31 -7.68
CA LEU A 362 -5.16 18.47 -8.04
C LEU A 362 -4.57 19.76 -7.47
N VAL A 363 -4.54 20.81 -8.29
CA VAL A 363 -3.94 22.11 -7.97
C VAL A 363 -4.92 23.24 -8.28
N LYS A 364 -4.74 24.36 -7.59
CA LYS A 364 -5.43 25.63 -7.89
C LYS A 364 -4.83 26.32 -9.11
N ASP A 365 -3.52 26.19 -9.28
CA ASP A 365 -2.75 26.82 -10.33
C ASP A 365 -1.57 25.94 -10.72
N ARG A 366 -1.50 25.56 -11.99
CA ARG A 366 -0.44 24.73 -12.56
C ARG A 366 0.93 25.41 -12.60
N LYS A 367 0.98 26.76 -12.62
CA LYS A 367 2.26 27.48 -12.67
C LYS A 367 2.96 27.45 -11.32
N THR A 368 2.20 27.66 -10.26
CA THR A 368 2.72 27.64 -8.88
C THR A 368 2.66 26.26 -8.25
N MET A 369 1.90 25.32 -8.85
CA MET A 369 1.57 24.02 -8.28
C MET A 369 0.89 24.11 -6.89
N ALA A 370 0.23 25.24 -6.61
CA ALA A 370 -0.51 25.40 -5.37
C ALA A 370 -1.60 24.33 -5.25
N PRO A 371 -1.58 23.50 -4.18
CA PRO A 371 -2.49 22.36 -4.05
C PRO A 371 -3.93 22.80 -3.88
N LEU A 372 -4.88 22.01 -4.40
CA LEU A 372 -6.32 22.29 -4.28
C LEU A 372 -6.82 22.10 -2.83
N ALA A 373 -6.17 21.26 -2.04
CA ALA A 373 -6.36 21.12 -0.60
C ALA A 373 -5.02 21.08 0.12
N PRO A 374 -4.93 21.55 1.38
CA PRO A 374 -3.69 21.51 2.14
C PRO A 374 -3.32 20.07 2.54
N PHE A 375 -2.04 19.87 2.87
CA PHE A 375 -1.59 18.63 3.48
C PHE A 375 -2.36 18.36 4.78
N ASN A 376 -2.83 17.14 4.95
CA ASN A 376 -3.67 16.70 6.06
C ASN A 376 -5.01 17.47 6.20
N GLY A 377 -5.53 18.02 5.09
CA GLY A 377 -6.81 18.72 5.10
C GLY A 377 -7.63 18.41 3.86
N THR A 378 -8.82 18.99 3.80
CA THR A 378 -9.73 18.91 2.66
C THR A 378 -10.31 20.27 2.34
N THR A 379 -10.98 20.40 1.20
CA THR A 379 -11.68 21.62 0.76
C THR A 379 -13.05 21.25 0.19
N PRO A 380 -14.00 22.20 0.14
CA PRO A 380 -15.32 21.94 -0.44
C PRO A 380 -15.27 21.33 -1.85
N PRO A 381 -14.41 21.76 -2.78
CA PRO A 381 -14.30 21.12 -4.11
C PRO A 381 -13.85 19.66 -4.03
N MET A 382 -12.92 19.31 -3.13
CA MET A 382 -12.46 17.92 -2.95
C MET A 382 -13.55 17.05 -2.34
N GLN A 383 -14.33 17.58 -1.39
CA GLN A 383 -15.48 16.89 -0.80
C GLN A 383 -16.57 16.67 -1.86
N ALA A 384 -16.86 17.70 -2.69
CA ALA A 384 -17.83 17.60 -3.76
C ALA A 384 -17.42 16.58 -4.82
N LEU A 385 -16.13 16.52 -5.18
CA LEU A 385 -15.59 15.51 -6.08
C LEU A 385 -15.78 14.09 -5.52
N GLY A 386 -15.41 13.86 -4.27
CA GLY A 386 -15.60 12.56 -3.61
C GLY A 386 -17.06 12.13 -3.52
N LYS A 387 -17.96 13.08 -3.24
CA LYS A 387 -19.40 12.86 -3.25
C LYS A 387 -19.91 12.48 -4.64
N PHE A 388 -19.51 13.22 -5.67
CA PHE A 388 -19.86 12.94 -7.07
C PHE A 388 -19.43 11.53 -7.49
N PHE A 389 -18.20 11.14 -7.21
CA PHE A 389 -17.73 9.77 -7.51
C PHE A 389 -18.64 8.71 -6.88
N ARG A 390 -19.04 8.89 -5.62
CA ARG A 390 -19.94 7.95 -4.93
C ARG A 390 -21.35 7.94 -5.56
N GLU A 391 -21.85 9.10 -5.97
CA GLU A 391 -23.17 9.23 -6.60
C GLU A 391 -23.20 8.56 -7.97
N GLU A 392 -22.11 8.67 -8.75
CA GLU A 392 -21.95 8.03 -10.06
C GLU A 392 -21.46 6.56 -9.98
N GLY A 393 -21.30 6.00 -8.78
CA GLY A 393 -20.94 4.60 -8.62
C GLY A 393 -19.45 4.31 -8.87
N LEU A 394 -18.57 5.27 -8.64
CA LEU A 394 -17.13 5.08 -8.62
C LEU A 394 -16.62 5.10 -7.19
N TYR A 395 -16.00 4.02 -6.74
CA TYR A 395 -15.33 3.95 -5.44
C TYR A 395 -13.83 4.13 -5.60
N THR A 396 -13.32 5.25 -5.10
CA THR A 396 -11.88 5.51 -5.02
C THR A 396 -11.52 6.27 -3.76
N PHE A 397 -10.25 6.28 -3.40
CA PHE A 397 -9.74 6.98 -2.24
C PHE A 397 -9.38 8.42 -2.60
N VAL A 398 -10.16 9.38 -2.10
CA VAL A 398 -9.89 10.81 -2.21
C VAL A 398 -9.21 11.26 -0.92
N ARG A 399 -8.01 11.81 -1.03
CA ARG A 399 -7.20 12.22 0.11
C ARG A 399 -6.47 13.52 -0.18
N TRP A 400 -6.64 14.51 0.69
CA TRP A 400 -6.04 15.83 0.54
C TRP A 400 -6.43 16.44 -0.83
N ASN A 401 -5.45 16.77 -1.65
CA ASN A 401 -5.63 17.22 -3.03
C ASN A 401 -5.44 16.12 -4.07
N THR A 402 -5.60 14.86 -3.70
CA THR A 402 -5.39 13.72 -4.61
C THR A 402 -6.56 12.75 -4.61
N PHE A 403 -6.67 11.96 -5.67
CA PHE A 403 -7.44 10.73 -5.69
C PHE A 403 -6.68 9.63 -6.43
N PHE A 404 -6.99 8.38 -6.07
CA PHE A 404 -6.24 7.21 -6.51
C PHE A 404 -6.88 6.52 -7.70
N THR A 405 -6.07 5.85 -8.52
CA THR A 405 -6.50 4.98 -9.63
C THR A 405 -5.82 3.62 -9.49
N ASN A 406 -6.35 2.80 -8.59
CA ASN A 406 -5.76 1.51 -8.19
C ASN A 406 -6.76 0.36 -8.36
N PRO A 407 -7.31 0.14 -9.58
CA PRO A 407 -8.32 -0.91 -9.79
C PRO A 407 -7.74 -2.30 -9.57
N PRO A 408 -8.57 -3.33 -9.39
CA PRO A 408 -8.12 -4.72 -9.46
C PRO A 408 -7.40 -5.01 -10.78
N LEU A 409 -6.39 -5.88 -10.75
CA LEU A 409 -5.54 -6.15 -11.92
C LEU A 409 -6.27 -6.88 -13.05
N CYS A 410 -7.42 -7.47 -12.75
CA CYS A 410 -8.29 -8.11 -13.74
C CYS A 410 -9.10 -7.12 -14.58
N ILE A 411 -9.01 -5.81 -14.32
CA ILE A 411 -9.75 -4.77 -15.05
C ILE A 411 -9.49 -4.83 -16.55
N THR A 412 -10.53 -4.57 -17.35
CA THR A 412 -10.47 -4.48 -18.81
C THR A 412 -10.34 -3.02 -19.27
N GLU A 413 -9.93 -2.83 -20.52
CA GLU A 413 -9.84 -1.48 -21.12
C GLU A 413 -11.22 -0.79 -21.16
N ALA A 414 -12.29 -1.53 -21.44
CA ALA A 414 -13.66 -0.97 -21.44
C ALA A 414 -14.07 -0.52 -20.02
N GLU A 415 -13.72 -1.27 -19.00
CA GLU A 415 -14.00 -0.90 -17.61
C GLU A 415 -13.13 0.28 -17.15
N LEU A 416 -11.87 0.36 -17.61
CA LEU A 416 -11.06 1.57 -17.43
C LEU A 416 -11.73 2.79 -18.06
N ALA A 417 -12.18 2.67 -19.32
CA ALA A 417 -12.87 3.75 -20.03
C ALA A 417 -14.14 4.21 -19.30
N GLU A 418 -14.93 3.27 -18.75
CA GLU A 418 -16.11 3.58 -17.95
C GLU A 418 -15.74 4.42 -16.70
N ALA A 419 -14.72 3.98 -15.95
CA ALA A 419 -14.27 4.69 -14.75
C ALA A 419 -13.70 6.07 -15.09
N PHE A 420 -12.90 6.18 -16.16
CA PHE A 420 -12.30 7.45 -16.58
C PHE A 420 -13.34 8.43 -17.11
N ALA A 421 -14.44 7.97 -17.72
CA ALA A 421 -15.56 8.84 -18.10
C ALA A 421 -16.22 9.49 -16.88
N ILE A 422 -16.39 8.76 -15.78
CA ILE A 422 -16.89 9.34 -14.52
C ILE A 422 -15.88 10.33 -13.93
N ILE A 423 -14.58 9.99 -13.94
CA ILE A 423 -13.52 10.88 -13.47
C ILE A 423 -13.50 12.19 -14.27
N ASP A 424 -13.55 12.09 -15.58
CA ASP A 424 -13.56 13.23 -16.50
C ASP A 424 -14.73 14.21 -16.21
N GLN A 425 -15.92 13.68 -15.97
CA GLN A 425 -17.08 14.50 -15.57
C GLN A 425 -16.87 15.15 -14.20
N GLY A 426 -16.40 14.38 -13.21
CA GLY A 426 -16.17 14.87 -11.86
C GLY A 426 -15.12 15.97 -11.77
N LEU A 427 -14.08 15.92 -12.61
CA LEU A 427 -13.03 16.94 -12.64
C LEU A 427 -13.53 18.32 -13.06
N SER A 428 -14.67 18.43 -13.75
CA SER A 428 -15.30 19.71 -14.05
C SER A 428 -15.66 20.51 -12.78
N ILE A 429 -15.94 19.82 -11.67
CA ILE A 429 -16.22 20.43 -10.36
C ILE A 429 -14.96 21.14 -9.83
N THR A 430 -13.82 20.49 -9.96
CA THR A 430 -12.53 21.01 -9.47
C THR A 430 -11.90 22.01 -10.43
N ASP A 431 -12.18 21.91 -11.73
CA ASP A 431 -11.77 22.93 -12.72
C ASP A 431 -12.40 24.29 -12.42
N ALA A 432 -13.67 24.33 -12.07
CA ALA A 432 -14.35 25.55 -11.67
C ALA A 432 -13.67 26.23 -10.47
N ALA A 433 -13.17 25.43 -9.51
CA ALA A 433 -12.43 25.93 -8.35
C ALA A 433 -11.01 26.41 -8.69
N ALA A 434 -10.35 25.78 -9.66
CA ALA A 434 -9.01 26.17 -10.11
C ALA A 434 -9.03 27.52 -10.89
N THR A 435 -10.07 27.77 -11.67
CA THR A 435 -10.18 28.96 -12.53
C THR A 435 -10.74 30.18 -11.81
N SER A 436 -11.53 29.99 -10.74
CA SER A 436 -12.26 31.11 -10.09
C SER A 436 -11.39 31.96 -9.16
N GLY A 437 -10.20 31.57 -8.81
CA GLY A 437 -9.30 32.32 -7.91
C GLY A 437 -9.90 32.62 -6.51
N CYS A 438 -11.14 32.21 -6.26
CA CYS A 438 -11.94 32.58 -5.11
C CYS A 438 -12.07 31.40 -4.15
N MET A 439 -11.23 31.38 -3.10
CA MET A 439 -11.45 30.51 -1.96
C MET A 439 -11.31 31.30 -0.67
N ALA A 440 -12.30 31.16 0.21
CA ALA A 440 -12.28 31.68 1.56
C ALA A 440 -11.06 31.15 2.34
N PRO A 441 -10.59 31.87 3.38
CA PRO A 441 -9.47 31.42 4.19
C PRO A 441 -9.74 30.07 4.85
N PHE A 442 -8.70 29.29 5.01
CA PHE A 442 -8.75 27.93 5.54
C PHE A 442 -9.09 27.95 7.03
N ASP A 443 -10.07 27.14 7.44
CA ASP A 443 -10.19 26.70 8.82
C ASP A 443 -9.23 25.51 9.02
N ALA A 444 -8.19 25.74 9.83
CA ALA A 444 -7.30 24.69 10.29
C ALA A 444 -8.06 23.83 11.32
N VAL A 445 -8.15 22.53 11.10
CA VAL A 445 -8.67 21.54 12.04
C VAL A 445 -7.51 20.96 12.84
#